data_4403364242a989ac276bdcf6f9c251d2
#
_entry.id   4403364242a989ac276bdcf6f9c251d2
#
_cell.length_a   1.000
_cell.length_b   1.000
_cell.length_c   1.000
_cell.angle_alpha   90.00
_cell.angle_beta   90.00
_cell.angle_gamma   90.00
#
_symmetry.space_group_name_H-M   'P 1'
#
loop_
_entity.id
_entity.type
_entity.pdbx_description
1 polymer ?
#
loop_
_entity_poly.entity_id
_entity_poly.type
_entity_poly.pdbx_seq_one_letter_code
_entity_poly.pdbx_strand_id
1 'polypeptide(L)'
;MMYRIDFSSVAKAEADAAFLSFSQFTAADRSQAWYQGLIRAIVSLQEMPRRCPIARENNFFSQEIRQLLYGRGKQAYRILFTILDDQPIPTVRILYIRHVSQKTIGEPDED
;
A
#
# COMPACT_ATOMS: atom_id res chain seq x y z
N MET A 1 -21.18 -0.43 -1.63
CA MET A 1 -20.53 -1.43 -2.51
C MET A 1 -19.21 -1.86 -1.87
N MET A 2 -18.99 -3.16 -1.78
CA MET A 2 -17.75 -3.71 -1.26
C MET A 2 -16.84 -4.11 -2.39
N TYR A 3 -15.61 -3.59 -2.38
CA TYR A 3 -14.60 -3.95 -3.35
C TYR A 3 -13.87 -5.20 -2.91
N ARG A 4 -13.50 -6.03 -3.87
CA ARG A 4 -12.56 -7.12 -3.61
C ARG A 4 -11.16 -6.53 -3.49
N ILE A 5 -10.35 -7.08 -2.58
CA ILE A 5 -8.94 -6.68 -2.43
C ILE A 5 -8.08 -7.71 -3.16
N ASP A 6 -7.21 -7.22 -4.02
CA ASP A 6 -6.28 -8.03 -4.80
C ASP A 6 -4.87 -7.47 -4.61
N PHE A 7 -3.87 -8.35 -4.49
CA PHE A 7 -2.49 -7.94 -4.29
C PHE A 7 -1.66 -8.26 -5.52
N SER A 8 -0.83 -7.30 -5.95
CA SER A 8 0.22 -7.61 -6.90
C SER A 8 1.29 -8.47 -6.22
N SER A 9 2.07 -9.19 -7.01
CA SER A 9 3.19 -9.97 -6.47
C SER A 9 4.23 -9.07 -5.80
N VAL A 10 4.44 -7.88 -6.35
CA VAL A 10 5.36 -6.89 -5.77
C VAL A 10 4.86 -6.43 -4.40
N ALA A 11 3.57 -6.11 -4.28
CA ALA A 11 3.00 -5.67 -3.00
C ALA A 11 3.12 -6.75 -1.93
N LYS A 12 2.87 -8.01 -2.28
CA LYS A 12 3.04 -9.13 -1.35
C LYS A 12 4.48 -9.23 -0.85
N ALA A 13 5.43 -9.16 -1.78
CA ALA A 13 6.85 -9.24 -1.42
C ALA A 13 7.27 -8.04 -0.55
N GLU A 14 6.74 -6.86 -0.85
CA GLU A 14 7.05 -5.67 -0.06
C GLU A 14 6.45 -5.73 1.34
N ALA A 15 5.24 -6.26 1.49
CA ALA A 15 4.64 -6.46 2.81
C ALA A 15 5.48 -7.42 3.66
N ASP A 16 5.92 -8.53 3.07
CA ASP A 16 6.75 -9.51 3.76
C ASP A 16 8.10 -8.91 4.15
N ALA A 17 8.73 -8.16 3.25
CA ALA A 17 10.00 -7.50 3.53
C ALA A 17 9.87 -6.46 4.65
N ALA A 18 8.78 -5.70 4.66
CA ALA A 18 8.51 -4.73 5.72
C ALA A 18 8.33 -5.41 7.07
N PHE A 19 7.59 -6.52 7.10
CA PHE A 19 7.40 -7.30 8.32
C PHE A 19 8.73 -7.85 8.86
N LEU A 20 9.55 -8.42 7.98
CA LEU A 20 10.85 -8.97 8.38
C LEU A 20 11.78 -7.88 8.91
N SER A 21 11.80 -6.74 8.23
CA SER A 21 12.62 -5.59 8.65
C SER A 21 12.20 -5.10 10.03
N PHE A 22 10.89 -4.98 10.26
CA PHE A 22 10.37 -4.53 11.54
C PHE A 22 10.67 -5.55 12.65
N SER A 23 10.58 -6.85 12.33
CA SER A 23 10.82 -7.94 13.28
C SER A 23 12.24 -8.00 13.80
N GLN A 24 13.21 -7.45 13.05
CA GLN A 24 14.61 -7.42 13.49
C GLN A 24 14.84 -6.46 14.66
N PHE A 25 13.96 -5.49 14.85
CA PHE A 25 14.16 -4.41 15.82
C PHE A 25 13.10 -4.36 16.93
N THR A 26 12.19 -5.34 16.97
CA THR A 26 11.11 -5.33 17.93
C THR A 26 10.72 -6.76 18.30
N ALA A 27 9.97 -6.89 19.41
CA ALA A 27 9.49 -8.19 19.87
C ALA A 27 8.46 -8.78 18.90
N ALA A 28 8.36 -10.10 18.87
CA ALA A 28 7.51 -10.82 17.92
C ALA A 28 6.03 -10.40 18.01
N ASP A 29 5.53 -10.16 19.22
CA ASP A 29 4.14 -9.74 19.42
C ASP A 29 3.87 -8.36 18.82
N ARG A 30 4.84 -7.44 18.87
CA ARG A 30 4.72 -6.11 18.28
C ARG A 30 4.77 -6.17 16.76
N SER A 31 5.66 -6.98 16.21
CA SER A 31 5.75 -7.11 14.75
C SER A 31 4.50 -7.76 14.18
N GLN A 32 3.92 -8.73 14.86
CA GLN A 32 2.67 -9.33 14.44
C GLN A 32 1.51 -8.34 14.54
N ALA A 33 1.44 -7.56 15.62
CA ALA A 33 0.41 -6.53 15.77
C ALA A 33 0.51 -5.48 14.66
N TRP A 34 1.74 -5.08 14.31
CA TRP A 34 1.99 -4.15 13.23
C TRP A 34 1.49 -4.72 11.89
N TYR A 35 1.82 -5.96 11.61
CA TYR A 35 1.41 -6.63 10.37
C TYR A 35 -0.11 -6.76 10.29
N GLN A 36 -0.76 -7.15 11.39
CA GLN A 36 -2.22 -7.25 11.44
C GLN A 36 -2.87 -5.89 11.20
N GLY A 37 -2.28 -4.83 11.76
CA GLY A 37 -2.74 -3.47 11.52
C GLY A 37 -2.61 -3.05 10.06
N LEU A 38 -1.51 -3.43 9.42
CA LEU A 38 -1.33 -3.19 7.99
C LEU A 38 -2.43 -3.87 7.17
N ILE A 39 -2.70 -5.13 7.46
CA ILE A 39 -3.75 -5.88 6.76
C ILE A 39 -5.12 -5.25 7.00
N ARG A 40 -5.44 -4.84 8.23
CA ARG A 40 -6.71 -4.16 8.52
C ARG A 40 -6.83 -2.85 7.75
N ALA A 41 -5.75 -2.10 7.64
CA ALA A 41 -5.75 -0.86 6.86
C ALA A 41 -6.07 -1.14 5.38
N ILE A 42 -5.45 -2.18 4.83
CA ILE A 42 -5.69 -2.58 3.44
C ILE A 42 -7.13 -3.04 3.25
N VAL A 43 -7.63 -3.86 4.15
CA VAL A 43 -9.02 -4.37 4.08
C VAL A 43 -10.03 -3.22 4.17
N SER A 44 -9.71 -2.14 4.88
CA SER A 44 -10.59 -0.97 4.96
C SER A 44 -10.87 -0.35 3.58
N LEU A 45 -10.02 -0.62 2.60
CA LEU A 45 -10.22 -0.13 1.23
C LEU A 45 -11.35 -0.83 0.49
N GLN A 46 -11.95 -1.86 1.08
CA GLN A 46 -13.17 -2.48 0.54
C GLN A 46 -14.33 -1.50 0.49
N GLU A 47 -14.31 -0.48 1.34
CA GLU A 47 -15.35 0.53 1.41
C GLU A 47 -14.78 1.91 1.12
N MET A 48 -15.40 2.62 0.18
CA MET A 48 -15.07 4.00 -0.16
C MET A 48 -13.57 4.23 -0.40
N PRO A 49 -12.93 3.44 -1.28
CA PRO A 49 -11.49 3.62 -1.49
C PRO A 49 -11.13 4.99 -2.09
N ARG A 50 -12.10 5.67 -2.71
CA ARG A 50 -11.87 7.02 -3.26
C ARG A 50 -11.79 8.11 -2.19
N ARG A 51 -11.98 7.76 -0.91
CA ARG A 51 -11.66 8.68 0.19
C ARG A 51 -10.16 8.98 0.29
N CYS A 52 -9.34 8.09 -0.26
CA CYS A 52 -7.89 8.25 -0.24
C CYS A 52 -7.43 9.19 -1.36
N PRO A 53 -6.41 10.01 -1.11
CA PRO A 53 -5.94 10.96 -2.11
C PRO A 53 -5.21 10.29 -3.26
N ILE A 54 -5.08 11.03 -4.36
CA ILE A 54 -4.24 10.65 -5.49
C ILE A 54 -2.78 10.66 -5.04
N ALA A 55 -2.05 9.61 -5.37
CA ALA A 55 -0.64 9.50 -5.05
C ALA A 55 0.22 10.31 -6.02
N ARG A 56 1.40 10.72 -5.56
CA ARG A 56 2.35 11.45 -6.42
C ARG A 56 2.83 10.61 -7.60
N GLU A 57 2.76 9.29 -7.51
CA GLU A 57 3.10 8.37 -8.60
C GLU A 57 2.11 8.43 -9.75
N ASN A 58 0.96 9.03 -9.55
CA ASN A 58 -0.12 9.04 -10.55
C ASN A 58 0.34 9.53 -11.91
N ASN A 59 1.28 10.47 -11.95
CA ASN A 59 1.77 11.05 -13.20
C ASN A 59 2.65 10.09 -14.01
N PHE A 60 3.10 8.99 -13.41
CA PHE A 60 4.00 8.04 -14.04
C PHE A 60 3.30 6.75 -14.48
N PHE A 61 1.99 6.67 -14.29
CA PHE A 61 1.21 5.48 -14.62
C PHE A 61 0.02 5.85 -15.49
N SER A 62 -0.43 4.92 -16.31
CA SER A 62 -1.64 5.10 -17.13
C SER A 62 -2.91 4.97 -16.31
N GLN A 63 -2.84 4.30 -15.16
CA GLN A 63 -3.97 4.12 -14.25
C GLN A 63 -3.95 5.19 -13.16
N GLU A 64 -5.12 5.49 -12.60
CA GLU A 64 -5.19 6.36 -11.44
C GLU A 64 -4.62 5.64 -10.23
N ILE A 65 -3.62 6.25 -9.59
CA ILE A 65 -2.94 5.68 -8.43
C ILE A 65 -3.32 6.50 -7.20
N ARG A 66 -3.84 5.83 -6.19
CA ARG A 66 -4.19 6.43 -4.91
C ARG A 66 -3.32 5.88 -3.79
N GLN A 67 -3.32 6.56 -2.67
CA GLN A 67 -2.45 6.25 -1.55
C GLN A 67 -3.22 6.22 -0.24
N LEU A 68 -2.96 5.18 0.56
CA LEU A 68 -3.37 5.10 1.95
C LEU A 68 -2.09 5.06 2.80
N LEU A 69 -2.01 5.91 3.82
CA LEU A 69 -0.88 5.88 4.75
C LEU A 69 -1.18 4.93 5.90
N TYR A 70 -0.19 4.13 6.26
CA TYR A 70 -0.24 3.27 7.43
C TYR A 70 0.96 3.57 8.33
N GLY A 71 0.69 3.89 9.59
CA GLY A 71 1.71 4.32 10.54
C GLY A 71 1.81 5.83 10.61
N ARG A 72 2.83 6.34 11.30
CA ARG A 72 2.96 7.77 11.58
C ARG A 72 4.33 8.30 11.21
N GLY A 73 4.34 9.50 10.67
CA GLY A 73 5.55 10.29 10.44
C GLY A 73 6.57 9.55 9.60
N LYS A 74 7.80 9.56 10.06
CA LYS A 74 8.93 8.99 9.31
C LYS A 74 8.92 7.47 9.23
N GLN A 75 8.07 6.81 10.02
CA GLN A 75 7.96 5.36 10.06
C GLN A 75 6.75 4.84 9.28
N ALA A 76 6.02 5.71 8.62
CA ALA A 76 4.82 5.33 7.90
C ALA A 76 5.16 4.59 6.60
N TYR A 77 4.20 3.78 6.17
CA TYR A 77 4.23 3.12 4.87
C TYR A 77 3.14 3.70 3.97
N ARG A 78 3.41 3.71 2.69
CA ARG A 78 2.49 4.18 1.66
C ARG A 78 1.95 2.96 0.93
N ILE A 79 0.64 2.75 1.02
CA ILE A 79 -0.05 1.68 0.31
C ILE A 79 -0.58 2.29 -0.97
N LEU A 80 0.02 1.92 -2.10
CA LEU A 80 -0.35 2.46 -3.41
C LEU A 80 -1.28 1.48 -4.09
N PHE A 81 -2.42 1.97 -4.55
CA PHE A 81 -3.44 1.10 -5.13
C PHE A 81 -4.17 1.77 -6.29
N THR A 82 -4.83 0.96 -7.08
CA THR A 82 -5.72 1.42 -8.13
C THR A 82 -7.10 0.79 -7.95
N ILE A 83 -8.13 1.47 -8.43
CA ILE A 83 -9.51 1.04 -8.31
C ILE A 83 -9.98 0.56 -9.68
N LEU A 84 -10.44 -0.68 -9.76
CA LEU A 84 -10.87 -1.31 -11.00
C LEU A 84 -12.38 -1.52 -10.94
N ASP A 85 -13.14 -0.53 -11.42
CA ASP A 85 -14.59 -0.58 -11.44
C ASP A 85 -15.15 -1.35 -12.63
N ASP A 86 -14.35 -1.50 -13.69
CA ASP A 86 -14.75 -2.13 -14.93
C ASP A 86 -14.61 -3.65 -14.94
N GLN A 87 -14.20 -4.22 -13.81
CA GLN A 87 -14.13 -5.65 -13.64
C GLN A 87 -15.49 -6.23 -13.29
N PRO A 88 -15.76 -7.52 -13.60
CA PRO A 88 -17.03 -8.16 -13.18
C PRO A 88 -17.27 -8.03 -11.68
N ILE A 89 -16.22 -8.10 -10.89
CA ILE A 89 -16.25 -7.80 -9.45
C ILE A 89 -15.39 -6.56 -9.25
N PRO A 90 -15.95 -5.43 -8.80
CA PRO A 90 -15.15 -4.24 -8.53
C PRO A 90 -14.02 -4.56 -7.57
N THR A 91 -12.81 -4.14 -7.90
CA THR A 91 -11.58 -4.56 -7.23
C THR A 91 -10.70 -3.37 -6.89
N VAL A 92 -10.12 -3.40 -5.69
CA VAL A 92 -8.99 -2.55 -5.32
C VAL A 92 -7.74 -3.41 -5.44
N ARG A 93 -6.84 -3.03 -6.33
CA ARG A 93 -5.57 -3.74 -6.51
C ARG A 93 -4.47 -3.01 -5.80
N ILE A 94 -3.86 -3.67 -4.82
CA ILE A 94 -2.71 -3.14 -4.11
C ILE A 94 -1.48 -3.37 -4.97
N LEU A 95 -0.85 -2.28 -5.39
CA LEU A 95 0.26 -2.31 -6.34
C LEU A 95 1.61 -2.32 -5.65
N TYR A 96 1.77 -1.46 -4.62
CA TYR A 96 3.05 -1.28 -3.92
C TYR A 96 2.80 -0.98 -2.46
N ILE A 97 3.74 -1.40 -1.61
CA ILE A 97 3.78 -1.03 -0.20
C ILE A 97 5.19 -0.49 0.05
N ARG A 98 5.28 0.84 0.23
CA ARG A 98 6.56 1.55 0.26
C ARG A 98 6.71 2.32 1.55
N HIS A 99 7.91 2.29 2.12
CA HIS A 99 8.23 3.19 3.22
C HIS A 99 8.21 4.64 2.72
N VAL A 100 7.78 5.58 3.59
CA VAL A 100 7.67 6.98 3.18
C VAL A 100 9.01 7.60 2.77
N SER A 101 10.13 7.06 3.24
CA SER A 101 11.47 7.54 2.87
C SER A 101 11.92 7.08 1.48
N GLN A 102 11.23 6.10 0.89
CA GLN A 102 11.58 5.63 -0.44
C GLN A 102 11.13 6.64 -1.49
N LYS A 103 11.92 6.77 -2.54
CA LYS A 103 11.62 7.74 -3.57
C LYS A 103 10.38 7.33 -4.38
N THR A 104 9.81 8.29 -5.07
CA THR A 104 8.62 8.11 -5.91
C THR A 104 8.90 7.09 -7.02
N ILE A 105 8.01 6.12 -7.18
CA ILE A 105 8.11 5.11 -8.25
C ILE A 105 7.93 5.82 -9.60
N GLY A 106 8.82 5.53 -10.53
CA GLY A 106 8.77 6.13 -11.87
C GLY A 106 9.56 7.42 -11.99
N GLU A 107 10.00 8.00 -10.88
CA GLU A 107 10.81 9.21 -10.91
C GLU A 107 12.24 8.88 -11.33
N PRO A 108 12.82 9.63 -12.31
CA PRO A 108 14.19 9.36 -12.73
C PRO A 108 15.20 9.55 -11.62
N ASP A 109 16.28 8.75 -11.63
CA ASP A 109 17.38 8.95 -10.71
C ASP A 109 18.12 10.25 -11.07
N GLU A 110 18.44 11.02 -10.04
CA GLU A 110 19.33 12.16 -10.19
C GLU A 110 20.77 11.68 -10.05
N ASP A 111 21.57 11.92 -11.03
CA ASP A 111 23.00 11.63 -11.00
C ASP A 111 23.77 12.78 -10.36
#